data_70bd9bd9d7ef58203199d319903f7d1b
#
_entry.id   70bd9bd9d7ef58203199d319903f7d1b
#
_cell.length_a   1.000
_cell.length_b   1.000
_cell.length_c   1.000
_cell.angle_alpha   90.00
_cell.angle_beta   90.00
_cell.angle_gamma   90.00
#
_symmetry.space_group_name_H-M   'P 1'
#
loop_
_entity.id
_entity.type
_entity.pdbx_description
1 polymer ?
#
loop_
_entity_poly.entity_id
_entity_poly.type
_entity_poly.pdbx_seq_one_letter_code
_entity_poly.pdbx_strand_id
1 'polypeptide(L)'
;IALILYGAHSQAGMLDDIFDWFSGDDETQATSTADPESEPGIMTDAVKSATVAAANAGLGLMPKVVPALGVTEEQSQGGLGAIFMAARTALAPEDYKLISDAVPNIESYVAAAPPTNQLVGGAMNLLGGSSKATAAANLVTQFNDLGLGADMIAGFSQQAIDFVKEQSPEASSKLMGVVSEYL
;
A
#
# COMPACT_ATOMS: atom_id res chain seq x y z
N ILE A 1 27.86 37.92 37.23
CA ILE A 1 27.64 38.53 35.90
C ILE A 1 28.69 37.93 34.97
N ALA A 2 28.35 36.90 34.22
CA ALA A 2 29.19 36.39 33.13
C ALA A 2 28.28 36.01 31.96
N LEU A 3 28.41 36.81 30.92
CA LEU A 3 27.75 36.66 29.61
C LEU A 3 28.51 35.58 28.83
N ILE A 4 27.87 34.47 28.48
CA ILE A 4 28.45 33.49 27.57
C ILE A 4 27.60 33.54 26.27
N LEU A 5 28.17 34.15 25.24
CA LEU A 5 27.74 34.04 23.85
C LEU A 5 28.02 32.61 23.39
N TYR A 6 26.99 31.90 22.97
CA TYR A 6 27.15 30.66 22.21
C TYR A 6 26.81 30.90 20.76
N GLY A 7 27.81 30.73 19.91
CA GLY A 7 27.78 30.93 18.49
C GLY A 7 26.88 29.92 17.76
N ALA A 8 26.19 30.44 16.78
CA ALA A 8 25.46 29.68 15.78
C ALA A 8 26.44 28.90 14.90
N HIS A 9 26.40 27.57 14.95
CA HIS A 9 27.01 26.73 13.92
C HIS A 9 25.93 26.41 12.87
N SER A 10 26.03 27.10 11.76
CA SER A 10 25.32 26.77 10.52
C SER A 10 25.85 25.44 9.99
N GLN A 11 25.05 24.40 10.05
CA GLN A 11 25.27 23.16 9.29
C GLN A 11 24.73 23.33 7.87
N ALA A 12 25.46 24.04 7.05
CA ALA A 12 25.37 24.00 5.61
C ALA A 12 26.57 23.20 5.10
N GLY A 13 26.37 21.98 4.67
CA GLY A 13 27.49 21.20 4.13
C GLY A 13 27.26 19.69 3.94
N MET A 14 26.02 19.19 3.94
CA MET A 14 25.80 17.74 3.82
C MET A 14 24.99 17.34 2.56
N LEU A 15 24.72 18.27 1.68
CA LEU A 15 24.00 18.04 0.43
C LEU A 15 24.87 18.21 -0.82
N ASP A 16 26.11 18.74 -0.67
CA ASP A 16 27.05 18.92 -1.80
C ASP A 16 27.77 17.60 -2.18
N ASP A 17 27.98 16.69 -1.24
CA ASP A 17 28.69 15.43 -1.49
C ASP A 17 27.89 14.37 -2.27
N ILE A 18 26.56 14.54 -2.36
CA ILE A 18 25.71 13.57 -3.09
C ILE A 18 25.66 13.91 -4.59
N PHE A 19 25.89 15.17 -4.96
CA PHE A 19 25.86 15.60 -6.36
C PHE A 19 27.15 15.27 -7.12
N ASP A 20 28.28 15.16 -6.43
CA ASP A 20 29.58 14.89 -7.04
C ASP A 20 29.76 13.41 -7.43
N TRP A 21 29.01 12.49 -6.81
CA TRP A 21 29.03 11.07 -7.18
C TRP A 21 28.20 10.76 -8.43
N PHE A 22 27.30 11.65 -8.86
CA PHE A 22 26.46 11.44 -10.05
C PHE A 22 27.00 12.10 -11.33
N SER A 23 28.10 12.87 -11.24
CA SER A 23 28.77 13.51 -12.39
C SER A 23 30.13 12.85 -12.64
N GLY A 24 30.13 11.57 -12.96
CA GLY A 24 31.29 10.88 -13.51
C GLY A 24 31.49 11.24 -14.97
N ASP A 25 32.45 12.12 -15.22
CA ASP A 25 32.98 12.39 -16.55
C ASP A 25 33.61 11.14 -17.13
N ASP A 26 33.08 10.65 -18.23
CA ASP A 26 33.79 9.75 -19.11
C ASP A 26 33.76 10.36 -20.53
N GLU A 27 34.84 11.07 -20.83
CA GLU A 27 35.13 11.55 -22.18
C GLU A 27 35.56 10.38 -23.06
N THR A 28 34.71 10.00 -24.01
CA THR A 28 35.20 9.31 -25.19
C THR A 28 34.58 9.96 -26.44
N GLN A 29 35.44 10.71 -27.14
CA GLN A 29 35.19 11.25 -28.46
C GLN A 29 34.92 10.15 -29.48
N ALA A 30 33.84 10.26 -30.23
CA ALA A 30 33.76 9.80 -31.60
C ALA A 30 32.78 10.68 -32.39
N THR A 31 33.35 11.46 -33.27
CA THR A 31 32.73 12.22 -34.33
C THR A 31 31.86 11.36 -35.24
N SER A 32 30.61 11.74 -35.47
CA SER A 32 29.97 11.59 -36.79
C SER A 32 28.76 12.48 -36.92
N THR A 33 28.83 13.34 -37.88
CA THR A 33 27.81 14.20 -38.50
C THR A 33 26.60 13.42 -38.99
N ALA A 34 25.38 13.83 -38.62
CA ALA A 34 24.18 13.83 -39.48
C ALA A 34 22.98 14.44 -38.74
N ASP A 35 22.46 15.47 -39.32
CA ASP A 35 21.28 16.29 -39.39
C ASP A 35 20.04 15.98 -38.49
N PRO A 36 19.30 17.07 -38.12
CA PRO A 36 18.27 17.06 -37.10
C PRO A 36 16.87 16.94 -37.71
N GLU A 37 16.09 15.97 -37.33
CA GLU A 37 14.62 15.99 -37.27
C GLU A 37 14.12 14.62 -36.80
N SER A 38 13.98 14.48 -35.51
CA SER A 38 13.07 13.43 -34.96
C SER A 38 12.70 13.83 -33.53
N GLU A 39 11.43 14.10 -33.38
CA GLU A 39 10.77 14.57 -32.16
C GLU A 39 11.07 13.71 -30.92
N PRO A 40 11.40 14.31 -29.77
CA PRO A 40 11.54 13.58 -28.50
C PRO A 40 10.22 13.59 -27.74
N GLY A 41 9.21 12.85 -28.21
CA GLY A 41 7.89 12.89 -27.58
C GLY A 41 7.35 11.54 -27.08
N ILE A 42 7.93 10.40 -27.46
CA ILE A 42 7.26 9.10 -27.26
C ILE A 42 8.02 8.18 -26.27
N MET A 43 9.28 8.47 -25.92
CA MET A 43 10.05 7.57 -25.05
C MET A 43 9.92 7.85 -23.54
N THR A 44 9.48 9.05 -23.15
CA THR A 44 9.35 9.41 -21.73
C THR A 44 8.16 8.79 -21.05
N ASP A 45 7.02 8.65 -21.75
CA ASP A 45 5.82 8.06 -21.18
C ASP A 45 5.91 6.52 -21.07
N ALA A 46 6.55 5.87 -22.04
CA ALA A 46 6.74 4.42 -21.99
C ALA A 46 7.72 4.00 -20.89
N VAL A 47 8.81 4.76 -20.70
CA VAL A 47 9.77 4.49 -19.62
C VAL A 47 9.19 4.81 -18.25
N LYS A 48 8.42 5.91 -18.12
CA LYS A 48 7.73 6.26 -16.89
C LYS A 48 6.64 5.23 -16.54
N SER A 49 5.87 4.78 -17.54
CA SER A 49 4.88 3.72 -17.36
C SER A 49 5.52 2.38 -17.01
N ALA A 50 6.67 2.04 -17.60
CA ALA A 50 7.41 0.81 -17.28
C ALA A 50 8.05 0.84 -15.89
N THR A 51 8.54 2.00 -15.42
CA THR A 51 9.11 2.15 -14.07
C THR A 51 8.01 2.12 -13.01
N VAL A 52 6.86 2.74 -13.27
CA VAL A 52 5.68 2.67 -12.40
C VAL A 52 5.10 1.25 -12.38
N ALA A 53 5.04 0.57 -13.52
CA ALA A 53 4.60 -0.83 -13.59
C ALA A 53 5.56 -1.78 -12.85
N ALA A 54 6.88 -1.55 -12.92
CA ALA A 54 7.88 -2.34 -12.20
C ALA A 54 7.87 -2.08 -10.68
N ALA A 55 7.65 -0.83 -10.26
CA ALA A 55 7.46 -0.47 -8.86
C ALA A 55 6.15 -1.05 -8.30
N ASN A 56 5.10 -1.09 -9.12
CA ASN A 56 3.80 -1.65 -8.77
C ASN A 56 3.75 -3.19 -8.84
N ALA A 57 4.66 -3.85 -9.55
CA ALA A 57 4.77 -5.31 -9.59
C ALA A 57 5.13 -5.92 -8.22
N GLY A 58 5.76 -5.14 -7.32
CA GLY A 58 5.98 -5.54 -5.92
C GLY A 58 4.76 -5.38 -5.01
N LEU A 59 3.76 -4.62 -5.44
CA LEU A 59 2.52 -4.33 -4.68
C LEU A 59 1.27 -4.90 -5.37
N GLY A 60 1.42 -5.94 -6.16
CA GLY A 60 0.46 -6.75 -6.94
C GLY A 60 -1.03 -6.34 -7.01
N LEU A 61 -1.58 -5.86 -5.92
CA LEU A 61 -3.00 -5.53 -5.78
C LEU A 61 -3.31 -4.03 -5.98
N MET A 62 -2.43 -3.11 -5.54
CA MET A 62 -2.68 -1.67 -5.61
C MET A 62 -2.94 -1.12 -7.02
N PRO A 63 -2.19 -1.53 -8.08
CA PRO A 63 -2.45 -1.05 -9.43
C PRO A 63 -3.83 -1.40 -9.98
N LYS A 64 -4.47 -2.41 -9.41
CA LYS A 64 -5.85 -2.82 -9.77
C LYS A 64 -6.89 -2.00 -9.00
N VAL A 65 -6.66 -1.77 -7.71
CA VAL A 65 -7.62 -1.13 -6.80
C VAL A 65 -7.75 0.37 -7.03
N VAL A 66 -6.63 1.09 -7.16
CA VAL A 66 -6.62 2.55 -7.33
C VAL A 66 -7.49 3.02 -8.50
N PRO A 67 -7.29 2.51 -9.75
CA PRO A 67 -8.12 2.95 -10.88
C PRO A 67 -9.55 2.38 -10.83
N ALA A 68 -9.74 1.18 -10.26
CA ALA A 68 -11.05 0.54 -10.21
C ALA A 68 -12.02 1.25 -9.26
N LEU A 69 -11.52 1.77 -8.15
CA LEU A 69 -12.32 2.38 -7.10
C LEU A 69 -12.18 3.91 -7.03
N GLY A 70 -11.27 4.51 -7.80
CA GLY A 70 -11.05 5.95 -7.83
C GLY A 70 -10.51 6.51 -6.50
N VAL A 71 -9.74 5.73 -5.77
CA VAL A 71 -9.15 6.07 -4.47
C VAL A 71 -7.68 6.44 -4.61
N THR A 72 -7.09 7.07 -3.57
CA THR A 72 -5.65 7.34 -3.53
C THR A 72 -4.86 6.06 -3.23
N GLU A 73 -3.55 6.09 -3.45
CA GLU A 73 -2.66 4.97 -3.10
C GLU A 73 -2.68 4.68 -1.60
N GLU A 74 -2.69 5.73 -0.77
CA GLU A 74 -2.77 5.62 0.70
C GLU A 74 -4.09 4.97 1.14
N GLN A 75 -5.21 5.42 0.58
CA GLN A 75 -6.52 4.82 0.83
C GLN A 75 -6.58 3.38 0.33
N SER A 76 -5.98 3.08 -0.81
CA SER A 76 -5.92 1.74 -1.36
C SER A 76 -5.13 0.81 -0.45
N GLN A 77 -3.95 1.24 -0.03
CA GLN A 77 -3.10 0.45 0.85
C GLN A 77 -3.73 0.24 2.23
N GLY A 78 -4.27 1.30 2.83
CA GLY A 78 -4.95 1.25 4.12
C GLY A 78 -6.23 0.41 4.09
N GLY A 79 -7.06 0.57 3.05
CA GLY A 79 -8.31 -0.19 2.88
C GLY A 79 -8.06 -1.69 2.68
N LEU A 80 -7.10 -2.06 1.84
CA LEU A 80 -6.67 -3.45 1.69
C LEU A 80 -6.10 -4.00 2.99
N GLY A 81 -5.29 -3.21 3.69
CA GLY A 81 -4.75 -3.55 4.99
C GLY A 81 -5.84 -3.84 6.03
N ALA A 82 -6.89 -3.02 6.05
CA ALA A 82 -8.05 -3.23 6.93
C ALA A 82 -8.77 -4.54 6.64
N ILE A 83 -8.95 -4.91 5.36
CA ILE A 83 -9.55 -6.20 4.96
C ILE A 83 -8.68 -7.38 5.40
N PHE A 84 -7.37 -7.32 5.19
CA PHE A 84 -6.47 -8.39 5.59
C PHE A 84 -6.34 -8.49 7.12
N MET A 85 -6.41 -7.37 7.84
CA MET A 85 -6.46 -7.36 9.29
C MET A 85 -7.78 -7.97 9.81
N ALA A 86 -8.91 -7.69 9.18
CA ALA A 86 -10.18 -8.33 9.49
C ALA A 86 -10.11 -9.85 9.25
N ALA A 87 -9.53 -10.29 8.14
CA ALA A 87 -9.29 -11.70 7.86
C ALA A 87 -8.40 -12.35 8.92
N ARG A 88 -7.31 -11.72 9.32
CA ARG A 88 -6.42 -12.18 10.38
C ARG A 88 -7.13 -12.33 11.74
N THR A 89 -8.07 -11.45 12.03
CA THR A 89 -8.84 -11.47 13.29
C THR A 89 -9.95 -12.52 13.29
N ALA A 90 -10.57 -12.74 12.13
CA ALA A 90 -11.75 -13.61 12.01
C ALA A 90 -11.42 -15.06 11.69
N LEU A 91 -10.27 -15.34 11.08
CA LEU A 91 -9.86 -16.68 10.64
C LEU A 91 -8.92 -17.36 11.64
N ALA A 92 -8.87 -18.69 11.54
CA ALA A 92 -7.81 -19.45 12.19
C ALA A 92 -6.45 -19.16 11.55
N PRO A 93 -5.33 -19.26 12.29
CA PRO A 93 -3.99 -18.94 11.79
C PRO A 93 -3.61 -19.69 10.50
N GLU A 94 -4.01 -20.96 10.38
CA GLU A 94 -3.79 -21.79 9.19
C GLU A 94 -4.55 -21.28 7.96
N ASP A 95 -5.78 -20.82 8.13
CA ASP A 95 -6.60 -20.26 7.05
C ASP A 95 -6.06 -18.88 6.61
N TYR A 96 -5.65 -18.04 7.57
CA TYR A 96 -5.01 -16.76 7.25
C TYR A 96 -3.68 -16.97 6.52
N LYS A 97 -2.94 -18.01 6.87
CA LYS A 97 -1.68 -18.36 6.20
C LYS A 97 -1.87 -18.58 4.70
N LEU A 98 -2.95 -19.22 4.27
CA LEU A 98 -3.27 -19.40 2.85
C LEU A 98 -3.43 -18.06 2.13
N ILE A 99 -4.03 -17.06 2.80
CA ILE A 99 -4.18 -15.72 2.25
C ILE A 99 -2.83 -15.01 2.18
N SER A 100 -2.02 -15.11 3.25
CA SER A 100 -0.71 -14.48 3.30
C SER A 100 0.28 -15.05 2.29
N ASP A 101 0.18 -16.34 1.99
CA ASP A 101 1.00 -16.97 0.95
C ASP A 101 0.56 -16.54 -0.47
N ALA A 102 -0.73 -16.19 -0.65
CA ALA A 102 -1.29 -15.76 -1.93
C ALA A 102 -1.06 -14.25 -2.22
N VAL A 103 -0.84 -13.43 -1.19
CA VAL A 103 -0.69 -11.98 -1.32
C VAL A 103 0.74 -11.55 -1.01
N PRO A 104 1.55 -11.19 -2.03
CA PRO A 104 2.90 -10.69 -1.78
C PRO A 104 2.88 -9.44 -0.90
N ASN A 105 3.79 -9.38 0.07
CA ASN A 105 3.95 -8.26 1.00
C ASN A 105 2.68 -7.90 1.81
N ILE A 106 1.83 -8.88 2.14
CA ILE A 106 0.59 -8.67 2.90
C ILE A 106 0.81 -7.88 4.19
N GLU A 107 1.95 -8.08 4.86
CA GLU A 107 2.29 -7.36 6.09
C GLU A 107 2.45 -5.84 5.88
N SER A 108 2.87 -5.41 4.68
CA SER A 108 2.93 -3.98 4.33
C SER A 108 1.54 -3.37 4.24
N TYR A 109 0.56 -4.11 3.72
CA TYR A 109 -0.84 -3.68 3.71
C TYR A 109 -1.39 -3.61 5.13
N VAL A 110 -1.19 -4.66 5.92
CA VAL A 110 -1.66 -4.72 7.31
C VAL A 110 -1.05 -3.60 8.16
N ALA A 111 0.23 -3.27 7.94
CA ALA A 111 0.91 -2.17 8.63
C ALA A 111 0.38 -0.78 8.23
N ALA A 112 -0.18 -0.63 7.04
CA ALA A 112 -0.78 0.61 6.55
C ALA A 112 -2.25 0.78 6.98
N ALA A 113 -2.88 -0.27 7.50
CA ALA A 113 -4.24 -0.17 8.04
C ALA A 113 -4.30 0.81 9.22
N PRO A 114 -5.32 1.65 9.33
CA PRO A 114 -5.54 2.45 10.52
C PRO A 114 -5.58 1.60 11.79
N PRO A 115 -5.09 2.10 12.91
CA PRO A 115 -5.09 1.35 14.16
C PRO A 115 -6.52 0.98 14.58
N THR A 116 -6.72 -0.27 14.99
CA THR A 116 -8.01 -0.70 15.54
C THR A 116 -8.23 -0.08 16.91
N ASN A 117 -9.41 0.49 17.14
CA ASN A 117 -9.79 0.98 18.45
C ASN A 117 -9.99 -0.23 19.40
N GLN A 118 -9.04 -0.42 20.31
CA GLN A 118 -9.12 -1.48 21.34
C GLN A 118 -10.38 -1.39 22.19
N LEU A 119 -10.97 -0.19 22.32
CA LEU A 119 -12.23 0.03 23.02
C LEU A 119 -13.41 -0.68 22.33
N VAL A 120 -13.45 -0.68 21.00
CA VAL A 120 -14.49 -1.39 20.22
C VAL A 120 -14.33 -2.89 20.38
N GLY A 121 -13.12 -3.41 20.26
CA GLY A 121 -12.81 -4.83 20.46
C GLY A 121 -13.10 -5.29 21.88
N GLY A 122 -12.75 -4.49 22.88
CA GLY A 122 -13.05 -4.78 24.30
C GLY A 122 -14.53 -4.80 24.61
N ALA A 123 -15.29 -3.80 24.13
CA ALA A 123 -16.74 -3.74 24.33
C ALA A 123 -17.47 -4.92 23.65
N MET A 124 -17.08 -5.29 22.44
CA MET A 124 -17.65 -6.43 21.72
C MET A 124 -17.37 -7.77 22.43
N ASN A 125 -16.16 -7.95 22.98
CA ASN A 125 -15.84 -9.14 23.79
C ASN A 125 -16.67 -9.22 25.07
N LEU A 126 -16.89 -8.10 25.75
CA LEU A 126 -17.73 -8.03 26.96
C LEU A 126 -19.21 -8.33 26.67
N LEU A 127 -19.68 -8.03 25.45
CA LEU A 127 -21.04 -8.30 24.99
C LEU A 127 -21.20 -9.70 24.36
N GLY A 128 -20.18 -10.55 24.42
CA GLY A 128 -20.20 -11.89 23.84
C GLY A 128 -20.13 -11.90 22.32
N GLY A 129 -19.59 -10.84 21.72
CA GLY A 129 -19.40 -10.73 20.26
C GLY A 129 -18.38 -11.77 19.75
N SER A 130 -18.68 -12.37 18.60
CA SER A 130 -17.75 -13.27 17.92
C SER A 130 -16.55 -12.50 17.34
N SER A 131 -15.44 -13.21 17.09
CA SER A 131 -14.27 -12.64 16.41
C SER A 131 -14.63 -12.00 15.07
N LYS A 132 -15.62 -12.55 14.35
CA LYS A 132 -16.14 -11.97 13.10
C LYS A 132 -16.85 -10.65 13.34
N ALA A 133 -17.72 -10.53 14.34
CA ALA A 133 -18.41 -9.29 14.66
C ALA A 133 -17.42 -8.19 15.08
N THR A 134 -16.39 -8.53 15.83
CA THR A 134 -15.31 -7.62 16.19
C THR A 134 -14.51 -7.17 14.96
N ALA A 135 -14.16 -8.09 14.07
CA ALA A 135 -13.48 -7.80 12.82
C ALA A 135 -14.31 -6.85 11.93
N ALA A 136 -15.62 -7.12 11.85
CA ALA A 136 -16.57 -6.31 11.11
C ALA A 136 -16.66 -4.87 11.62
N ALA A 137 -16.82 -4.68 12.92
CA ALA A 137 -16.89 -3.34 13.53
C ALA A 137 -15.58 -2.54 13.34
N ASN A 138 -14.43 -3.21 13.48
CA ASN A 138 -13.12 -2.60 13.24
C ASN A 138 -12.95 -2.22 11.77
N LEU A 139 -13.38 -3.05 10.83
CA LEU A 139 -13.29 -2.80 9.41
C LEU A 139 -14.03 -1.52 9.01
N VAL A 140 -15.28 -1.36 9.46
CA VAL A 140 -16.08 -0.14 9.22
C VAL A 140 -15.39 1.10 9.80
N THR A 141 -14.84 0.99 11.03
CA THR A 141 -14.15 2.11 11.68
C THR A 141 -12.89 2.49 10.89
N GLN A 142 -12.08 1.53 10.48
CA GLN A 142 -10.86 1.77 9.71
C GLN A 142 -11.14 2.39 8.34
N PHE A 143 -12.22 1.99 7.65
CA PHE A 143 -12.63 2.62 6.42
C PHE A 143 -13.04 4.08 6.62
N ASN A 144 -13.80 4.38 7.68
CA ASN A 144 -14.16 5.76 8.04
C ASN A 144 -12.91 6.60 8.36
N ASP A 145 -11.93 6.06 9.07
CA ASP A 145 -10.67 6.74 9.40
C ASP A 145 -9.84 7.08 8.15
N LEU A 146 -9.98 6.29 7.08
CA LEU A 146 -9.38 6.55 5.77
C LEU A 146 -10.20 7.55 4.92
N GLY A 147 -11.32 8.03 5.43
CA GLY A 147 -12.26 8.86 4.65
C GLY A 147 -13.02 8.08 3.58
N LEU A 148 -13.08 6.75 3.72
CA LEU A 148 -13.84 5.85 2.86
C LEU A 148 -15.17 5.50 3.52
N GLY A 149 -16.24 5.48 2.74
CA GLY A 149 -17.54 5.01 3.24
C GLY A 149 -17.60 3.50 3.41
N ALA A 150 -18.53 3.00 4.21
CA ALA A 150 -18.75 1.58 4.38
C ALA A 150 -19.17 0.86 3.07
N ASP A 151 -19.75 1.59 2.12
CA ASP A 151 -20.06 1.12 0.77
C ASP A 151 -18.82 0.74 -0.04
N MET A 152 -17.68 1.36 0.26
CA MET A 152 -16.40 1.04 -0.39
C MET A 152 -15.84 -0.33 0.05
N ILE A 153 -16.25 -0.83 1.22
CA ILE A 153 -15.80 -2.15 1.73
C ILE A 153 -16.09 -3.25 0.72
N ALA A 154 -17.28 -3.24 0.11
CA ALA A 154 -17.64 -4.22 -0.91
C ALA A 154 -16.71 -4.17 -2.13
N GLY A 155 -16.41 -2.96 -2.65
CA GLY A 155 -15.51 -2.78 -3.78
C GLY A 155 -14.09 -3.26 -3.49
N PHE A 156 -13.53 -2.90 -2.35
CA PHE A 156 -12.21 -3.36 -1.90
C PHE A 156 -12.17 -4.88 -1.69
N SER A 157 -13.21 -5.43 -1.08
CA SER A 157 -13.34 -6.87 -0.84
C SER A 157 -13.38 -7.65 -2.14
N GLN A 158 -14.13 -7.17 -3.13
CA GLN A 158 -14.21 -7.80 -4.45
C GLN A 158 -12.83 -7.83 -5.13
N GLN A 159 -12.12 -6.70 -5.14
CA GLN A 159 -10.78 -6.63 -5.73
C GLN A 159 -9.78 -7.55 -5.02
N ALA A 160 -9.84 -7.61 -3.69
CA ALA A 160 -8.99 -8.50 -2.90
C ALA A 160 -9.30 -9.98 -3.18
N ILE A 161 -10.60 -10.35 -3.22
CA ILE A 161 -11.04 -11.72 -3.52
C ILE A 161 -10.60 -12.14 -4.94
N ASP A 162 -10.83 -11.29 -5.93
CA ASP A 162 -10.47 -11.58 -7.33
C ASP A 162 -8.96 -11.78 -7.48
N PHE A 163 -8.16 -10.94 -6.84
CA PHE A 163 -6.71 -11.10 -6.83
C PHE A 163 -6.27 -12.40 -6.16
N VAL A 164 -6.76 -12.66 -4.94
CA VAL A 164 -6.41 -13.87 -4.19
C VAL A 164 -6.86 -15.12 -4.93
N LYS A 165 -8.01 -15.07 -5.62
CA LYS A 165 -8.53 -16.17 -6.43
C LYS A 165 -7.62 -16.55 -7.60
N GLU A 166 -6.96 -15.55 -8.23
CA GLU A 166 -5.97 -15.79 -9.28
C GLU A 166 -4.76 -16.60 -8.76
N GLN A 167 -4.40 -16.43 -7.49
CA GLN A 167 -3.26 -17.09 -6.83
C GLN A 167 -3.66 -18.40 -6.15
N SER A 168 -4.77 -18.39 -5.41
CA SER A 168 -5.28 -19.53 -4.63
C SER A 168 -6.80 -19.45 -4.48
N PRO A 169 -7.54 -20.33 -5.18
CA PRO A 169 -9.00 -20.44 -5.03
C PRO A 169 -9.44 -20.79 -3.61
N GLU A 170 -8.63 -21.57 -2.89
CA GLU A 170 -8.91 -21.92 -1.51
C GLU A 170 -8.80 -20.71 -0.58
N ALA A 171 -7.71 -19.93 -0.69
CA ALA A 171 -7.52 -18.71 0.08
C ALA A 171 -8.64 -17.69 -0.20
N SER A 172 -9.08 -17.55 -1.46
CA SER A 172 -10.18 -16.66 -1.82
C SER A 172 -11.50 -17.05 -1.17
N SER A 173 -11.79 -18.36 -1.05
CA SER A 173 -12.98 -18.85 -0.38
C SER A 173 -12.98 -18.53 1.12
N LYS A 174 -11.81 -18.58 1.76
CA LYS A 174 -11.65 -18.18 3.17
C LYS A 174 -11.85 -16.67 3.34
N LEU A 175 -11.24 -15.86 2.47
CA LEU A 175 -11.41 -14.41 2.48
C LEU A 175 -12.86 -14.01 2.25
N MET A 176 -13.53 -14.63 1.27
CA MET A 176 -14.97 -14.41 1.00
C MET A 176 -15.81 -14.69 2.24
N GLY A 177 -15.52 -15.74 3.00
CA GLY A 177 -16.23 -16.07 4.24
C GLY A 177 -16.12 -15.02 5.35
N VAL A 178 -15.11 -14.15 5.29
CA VAL A 178 -14.96 -13.03 6.24
C VAL A 178 -15.73 -11.80 5.79
N VAL A 179 -15.68 -11.48 4.49
CA VAL A 179 -16.23 -10.22 3.96
C VAL A 179 -17.63 -10.38 3.35
N SER A 180 -18.20 -11.58 3.34
CA SER A 180 -19.52 -11.86 2.75
C SER A 180 -20.68 -11.06 3.36
N GLU A 181 -20.50 -10.53 4.57
CA GLU A 181 -21.50 -9.66 5.21
C GLU A 181 -21.55 -8.25 4.60
N TYR A 182 -20.55 -7.89 3.77
CA TYR A 182 -20.40 -6.58 3.12
C TYR A 182 -20.58 -6.63 1.61
N LEU A 183 -20.73 -7.80 1.02
CA LEU A 183 -20.97 -8.03 -0.41
C LEU A 183 -22.46 -8.17 -0.68
#